data_2faad7eaf6c352e151d3f9a938718e19
#
_entry.id   2faad7eaf6c352e151d3f9a938718e19
#
_cell.length_a   1.000
_cell.length_b   1.000
_cell.length_c   1.000
_cell.angle_alpha   90.00
_cell.angle_beta   90.00
_cell.angle_gamma   90.00
#
_symmetry.space_group_name_H-M   'P 1'
#
loop_
_entity.id
_entity.type
_entity.pdbx_description
1 polymer ?
#
loop_
_entity_poly.entity_id
_entity_poly.type
_entity_poly.pdbx_seq_one_letter_code
_entity_poly.pdbx_strand_id
1 'polypeptide(L)'
;MPNLTSKVSTVTQRPLELILARNLMSALSTPAFLVDEGGLLVFYNEAAGILLGKRFEELGTVGPEEWGSMFGPFDEAGEPIPYDELPLVVAVRNGRPAHANFEVRSTDGVLHSVEVSAFPILTAHGSQGAIAVFWPAASENGTGS
;
A
#
# COMPACT_ATOMS: atom_id res chain seq x y z
N MET A 1 -3.32 36.62 9.38
CA MET A 1 -2.27 36.05 8.55
C MET A 1 -1.86 34.66 9.02
N PRO A 2 -1.41 34.56 10.27
CA PRO A 2 -1.00 33.25 10.75
C PRO A 2 -2.06 32.16 10.57
N ASN A 3 -3.31 32.54 10.79
CA ASN A 3 -4.39 31.57 10.65
C ASN A 3 -4.51 31.04 9.25
N LEU A 4 -4.36 31.91 8.29
CA LEU A 4 -4.49 31.52 6.91
C LEU A 4 -3.37 30.58 6.51
N THR A 5 -2.17 30.89 6.94
CA THR A 5 -1.01 30.06 6.62
C THR A 5 -1.16 28.68 7.25
N SER A 6 -1.55 28.62 8.51
CA SER A 6 -1.74 27.35 9.19
C SER A 6 -2.81 26.51 8.51
N LYS A 7 -3.88 27.16 8.09
CA LYS A 7 -4.97 26.48 7.47
C LYS A 7 -4.54 25.83 6.15
N VAL A 8 -3.79 26.57 5.36
CA VAL A 8 -3.32 26.04 4.09
C VAL A 8 -2.42 24.84 4.33
N SER A 9 -1.51 24.94 5.28
CA SER A 9 -0.61 23.83 5.59
C SER A 9 -1.40 22.61 6.03
N THR A 10 -2.39 22.80 6.88
CA THR A 10 -3.19 21.69 7.39
C THR A 10 -3.94 21.01 6.26
N VAL A 11 -4.44 21.76 5.31
CA VAL A 11 -5.24 21.20 4.24
C VAL A 11 -4.39 20.42 3.24
N THR A 12 -3.19 20.91 2.94
CA THR A 12 -2.43 20.37 1.82
C THR A 12 -1.34 19.40 2.22
N GLN A 13 -0.87 19.44 3.46
CA GLN A 13 0.25 18.62 3.86
C GLN A 13 -0.20 17.31 4.45
N ARG A 14 0.54 16.26 4.09
CA ARG A 14 0.39 14.97 4.73
C ARG A 14 1.04 15.02 6.10
N PRO A 15 0.63 14.15 7.03
CA PRO A 15 1.34 14.03 8.30
C PRO A 15 2.82 13.76 8.08
N LEU A 16 3.65 14.28 8.97
CA LEU A 16 5.08 14.10 8.86
C LEU A 16 5.46 12.63 8.76
N GLU A 17 4.76 11.79 9.51
CA GLU A 17 5.03 10.36 9.52
C GLU A 17 4.89 9.74 8.13
N LEU A 18 3.90 10.19 7.36
CA LEU A 18 3.73 9.67 6.00
C LEU A 18 4.85 10.16 5.09
N ILE A 19 5.28 11.39 5.28
CA ILE A 19 6.38 11.93 4.47
C ILE A 19 7.66 11.15 4.73
N LEU A 20 7.95 10.89 6.01
CA LEU A 20 9.13 10.12 6.36
C LEU A 20 9.05 8.70 5.85
N ALA A 21 7.86 8.08 5.94
CA ALA A 21 7.66 6.74 5.43
C ALA A 21 7.92 6.70 3.93
N ARG A 22 7.41 7.67 3.20
CA ARG A 22 7.62 7.73 1.75
C ARG A 22 9.10 7.84 1.42
N ASN A 23 9.84 8.68 2.16
CA ASN A 23 11.26 8.84 1.93
C ASN A 23 12.00 7.53 2.16
N LEU A 24 11.65 6.81 3.23
CA LEU A 24 12.27 5.54 3.50
C LEU A 24 11.93 4.52 2.41
N MET A 25 10.68 4.45 2.01
CA MET A 25 10.24 3.50 0.99
C MET A 25 10.96 3.73 -0.33
N SER A 26 11.28 4.97 -0.64
CA SER A 26 11.95 5.28 -1.90
C SER A 26 13.34 4.66 -1.97
N ALA A 27 13.93 4.34 -0.83
CA ALA A 27 15.25 3.72 -0.78
C ALA A 27 15.19 2.19 -0.78
N LEU A 28 14.00 1.61 -0.69
CA LEU A 28 13.87 0.16 -0.62
C LEU A 28 13.82 -0.44 -2.02
N SER A 29 14.40 -1.62 -2.17
CA SER A 29 14.31 -2.37 -3.41
C SER A 29 13.19 -3.41 -3.39
N THR A 30 12.45 -3.48 -2.31
CA THR A 30 11.32 -4.38 -2.15
C THR A 30 10.04 -3.60 -2.41
N PRO A 31 9.07 -4.16 -3.15
CA PRO A 31 7.81 -3.44 -3.40
C PRO A 31 7.14 -3.00 -2.11
N ALA A 32 6.78 -1.75 -2.02
CA ALA A 32 6.16 -1.20 -0.83
C ALA A 32 5.11 -0.17 -1.24
N PHE A 33 3.98 -0.20 -0.51
CA PHE A 33 2.83 0.67 -0.78
C PHE A 33 2.48 1.42 0.49
N LEU A 34 2.03 2.65 0.32
CA LEU A 34 1.67 3.53 1.44
C LEU A 34 0.25 4.02 1.24
N VAL A 35 -0.58 3.83 2.27
CA VAL A 35 -1.93 4.40 2.27
C VAL A 35 -2.07 5.33 3.45
N ASP A 36 -2.97 6.30 3.33
CA ASP A 36 -3.29 7.18 4.45
C ASP A 36 -4.36 6.54 5.33
N GLU A 37 -4.82 7.27 6.34
CA GLU A 37 -5.75 6.72 7.32
C GLU A 37 -7.09 6.33 6.71
N GLY A 38 -7.44 6.91 5.58
CA GLY A 38 -8.68 6.58 4.89
C GLY A 38 -8.53 5.47 3.86
N GLY A 39 -7.34 4.92 3.72
CA GLY A 39 -7.12 3.87 2.74
C GLY A 39 -6.78 4.37 1.36
N LEU A 40 -6.57 5.67 1.20
CA LEU A 40 -6.17 6.22 -0.09
C LEU A 40 -4.71 5.84 -0.35
N LEU A 41 -4.44 5.26 -1.51
CA LEU A 41 -3.08 4.92 -1.90
C LEU A 41 -2.36 6.22 -2.26
N VAL A 42 -1.36 6.59 -1.46
CA VAL A 42 -0.69 7.87 -1.63
C VAL A 42 0.72 7.75 -2.18
N PHE A 43 1.25 6.54 -2.23
CA PHE A 43 2.58 6.34 -2.81
C PHE A 43 2.88 4.85 -2.91
N TYR A 44 3.64 4.47 -3.93
CA TYR A 44 4.37 3.21 -3.91
C TYR A 44 5.73 3.46 -4.54
N ASN A 45 6.71 2.62 -4.17
CA ASN A 45 8.08 2.86 -4.61
C ASN A 45 8.34 2.27 -5.99
N GLU A 46 9.56 2.44 -6.46
CA GLU A 46 9.92 1.99 -7.80
C GLU A 46 9.77 0.48 -7.95
N ALA A 47 10.15 -0.27 -6.91
CA ALA A 47 10.03 -1.73 -6.96
C ALA A 47 8.57 -2.15 -7.12
N ALA A 48 7.65 -1.46 -6.44
CA ALA A 48 6.23 -1.74 -6.62
C ALA A 48 5.77 -1.38 -8.02
N GLY A 49 6.31 -0.31 -8.58
CA GLY A 49 5.99 0.06 -9.94
C GLY A 49 6.42 -1.00 -10.95
N ILE A 50 7.56 -1.62 -10.71
CA ILE A 50 8.02 -2.70 -11.57
C ILE A 50 7.07 -3.89 -11.45
N LEU A 51 6.66 -4.23 -10.24
CA LEU A 51 5.72 -5.32 -10.02
C LEU A 51 4.40 -5.08 -10.73
N LEU A 52 3.87 -3.87 -10.62
CA LEU A 52 2.55 -3.54 -11.19
C LEU A 52 2.60 -3.20 -12.66
N GLY A 53 3.76 -2.78 -13.15
CA GLY A 53 3.89 -2.36 -14.54
C GLY A 53 3.52 -0.92 -14.78
N LYS A 54 3.44 -0.11 -13.72
CA LYS A 54 3.07 1.29 -13.84
C LYS A 54 3.66 2.08 -12.69
N ARG A 55 4.36 3.16 -13.00
CA ARG A 55 4.99 3.98 -11.97
C ARG A 55 3.93 4.80 -11.25
N PHE A 56 4.21 5.11 -9.99
CA PHE A 56 3.28 5.89 -9.19
C PHE A 56 3.04 7.28 -9.81
N GLU A 57 4.07 7.86 -10.39
CA GLU A 57 3.93 9.17 -11.03
C GLU A 57 2.92 9.16 -12.16
N GLU A 58 2.73 8.00 -12.78
CA GLU A 58 1.77 7.86 -13.85
C GLU A 58 0.37 7.62 -13.32
N LEU A 59 0.26 6.96 -12.18
CA LEU A 59 -1.03 6.59 -11.60
C LEU A 59 -1.61 7.68 -10.71
N GLY A 60 -0.76 8.28 -9.87
CA GLY A 60 -1.21 9.25 -8.90
C GLY A 60 -1.92 8.59 -7.73
N THR A 61 -2.54 9.40 -6.88
CA THR A 61 -3.28 8.88 -5.74
C THR A 61 -4.61 8.30 -6.21
N VAL A 62 -4.95 7.13 -5.69
CA VAL A 62 -6.21 6.46 -6.06
C VAL A 62 -6.87 5.93 -4.80
N GLY A 63 -8.18 5.88 -4.83
CA GLY A 63 -8.95 5.33 -3.74
C GLY A 63 -8.95 3.81 -3.74
N PRO A 64 -9.44 3.22 -2.64
CA PRO A 64 -9.40 1.77 -2.48
C PRO A 64 -10.14 1.02 -3.58
N GLU A 65 -11.27 1.54 -4.02
CA GLU A 65 -12.04 0.86 -5.06
C GLU A 65 -11.31 0.88 -6.38
N GLU A 66 -10.64 1.98 -6.67
CA GLU A 66 -9.92 2.10 -7.93
C GLU A 66 -8.73 1.17 -7.98
N TRP A 67 -7.88 1.20 -6.96
CA TRP A 67 -6.72 0.32 -7.01
C TRP A 67 -7.13 -1.15 -6.87
N GLY A 68 -8.24 -1.41 -6.19
CA GLY A 68 -8.76 -2.76 -6.11
C GLY A 68 -9.17 -3.31 -7.46
N SER A 69 -9.82 -2.50 -8.28
CA SER A 69 -10.24 -2.97 -9.59
C SER A 69 -9.06 -3.09 -10.55
N MET A 70 -8.02 -2.30 -10.35
CA MET A 70 -6.87 -2.33 -11.26
C MET A 70 -5.91 -3.48 -10.93
N PHE A 71 -5.60 -3.66 -9.67
CA PHE A 71 -4.52 -4.57 -9.27
C PHE A 71 -5.01 -5.73 -8.42
N GLY A 72 -6.19 -5.68 -7.91
CA GLY A 72 -6.70 -6.66 -6.98
C GLY A 72 -6.65 -6.13 -5.57
N PRO A 73 -6.30 -6.95 -4.59
CA PRO A 73 -5.78 -8.31 -4.75
C PRO A 73 -6.87 -9.37 -4.93
N PHE A 74 -6.43 -10.56 -5.28
CA PHE A 74 -7.32 -11.70 -5.52
C PHE A 74 -6.89 -12.86 -4.66
N ASP A 75 -7.86 -13.70 -4.27
CA ASP A 75 -7.54 -14.90 -3.52
C ASP A 75 -7.12 -16.02 -4.49
N GLU A 76 -6.89 -17.21 -3.95
CA GLU A 76 -6.41 -18.34 -4.77
C GLU A 76 -7.42 -18.76 -5.83
N ALA A 77 -8.69 -18.49 -5.59
CA ALA A 77 -9.73 -18.84 -6.55
C ALA A 77 -9.90 -17.76 -7.62
N GLY A 78 -9.14 -16.69 -7.54
CA GLY A 78 -9.24 -15.60 -8.49
C GLY A 78 -10.32 -14.59 -8.16
N GLU A 79 -10.90 -14.67 -6.96
CA GLU A 79 -11.95 -13.78 -6.54
C GLU A 79 -11.35 -12.57 -5.83
N PRO A 80 -11.91 -11.38 -6.02
CA PRO A 80 -11.41 -10.20 -5.32
C PRO A 80 -11.53 -10.39 -3.81
N ILE A 81 -10.50 -9.97 -3.08
CA ILE A 81 -10.52 -10.03 -1.62
C ILE A 81 -11.35 -8.86 -1.11
N PRO A 82 -12.29 -9.09 -0.20
CA PRO A 82 -13.10 -8.00 0.32
C PRO A 82 -12.25 -6.90 0.93
N TYR A 83 -12.67 -5.67 0.77
CA TYR A 83 -11.94 -4.51 1.24
C TYR A 83 -11.56 -4.63 2.71
N ASP A 84 -12.52 -5.08 3.54
CA ASP A 84 -12.30 -5.15 4.99
C ASP A 84 -11.24 -6.17 5.38
N GLU A 85 -10.89 -7.08 4.48
CA GLU A 85 -9.93 -8.13 4.77
C GLU A 85 -8.54 -7.82 4.23
N LEU A 86 -8.38 -6.70 3.54
CA LEU A 86 -7.08 -6.32 3.00
C LEU A 86 -6.12 -5.98 4.13
N PRO A 87 -4.87 -6.47 4.08
CA PRO A 87 -3.92 -6.22 5.17
C PRO A 87 -3.72 -4.74 5.47
N LEU A 88 -3.67 -3.90 4.45
CA LEU A 88 -3.50 -2.46 4.68
C LEU A 88 -4.67 -1.89 5.46
N VAL A 89 -5.88 -2.31 5.11
CA VAL A 89 -7.08 -1.81 5.78
C VAL A 89 -7.12 -2.31 7.23
N VAL A 90 -6.81 -3.60 7.41
CA VAL A 90 -6.79 -4.19 8.74
C VAL A 90 -5.77 -3.50 9.63
N ALA A 91 -4.58 -3.23 9.08
CA ALA A 91 -3.53 -2.57 9.84
C ALA A 91 -3.94 -1.18 10.27
N VAL A 92 -4.55 -0.40 9.36
CA VAL A 92 -4.98 0.95 9.69
C VAL A 92 -6.06 0.91 10.77
N ARG A 93 -7.06 0.05 10.60
CA ARG A 93 -8.21 0.03 11.50
C ARG A 93 -7.87 -0.50 12.87
N ASN A 94 -7.03 -1.53 12.93
CA ASN A 94 -6.74 -2.21 14.19
C ASN A 94 -5.48 -1.70 14.87
N GLY A 95 -4.67 -0.91 14.16
CA GLY A 95 -3.43 -0.38 14.73
C GLY A 95 -2.42 -1.48 15.01
N ARG A 96 -2.45 -2.58 14.25
CA ARG A 96 -1.56 -3.72 14.45
C ARG A 96 -1.13 -4.27 13.10
N PRO A 97 0.04 -4.91 13.03
CA PRO A 97 0.47 -5.53 11.77
C PRO A 97 -0.50 -6.59 11.30
N ALA A 98 -0.59 -6.73 10.00
CA ALA A 98 -1.43 -7.75 9.37
C ALA A 98 -0.63 -8.41 8.26
N HIS A 99 -0.90 -9.69 8.02
CA HIS A 99 -0.20 -10.48 7.02
C HIS A 99 -1.21 -11.23 6.17
N ALA A 100 -0.86 -11.44 4.91
CA ALA A 100 -1.72 -12.24 4.03
C ALA A 100 -0.91 -12.73 2.84
N ASN A 101 -1.45 -13.74 2.18
CA ASN A 101 -0.95 -14.19 0.89
C ASN A 101 -2.07 -13.95 -0.11
N PHE A 102 -1.74 -13.37 -1.25
CA PHE A 102 -2.74 -13.17 -2.28
C PHE A 102 -2.05 -12.91 -3.61
N GLU A 103 -2.84 -12.64 -4.63
CA GLU A 103 -2.32 -12.36 -5.96
C GLU A 103 -2.64 -10.93 -6.34
N VAL A 104 -1.70 -10.29 -7.01
CA VAL A 104 -1.92 -8.97 -7.59
C VAL A 104 -1.74 -9.06 -9.10
N ARG A 105 -2.46 -8.23 -9.81
CA ARG A 105 -2.40 -8.19 -11.27
C ARG A 105 -1.60 -6.97 -11.71
N SER A 106 -0.62 -7.21 -12.58
CA SER A 106 0.09 -6.09 -13.18
C SER A 106 -0.72 -5.56 -14.37
N THR A 107 -0.28 -4.42 -14.89
CA THR A 107 -1.02 -3.78 -15.98
C THR A 107 -1.01 -4.61 -17.26
N ASP A 108 -0.07 -5.52 -17.40
CA ASP A 108 -0.04 -6.42 -18.55
C ASP A 108 -0.88 -7.68 -18.35
N GLY A 109 -1.63 -7.73 -17.25
CA GLY A 109 -2.55 -8.82 -17.00
C GLY A 109 -1.95 -10.03 -16.30
N VAL A 110 -0.67 -9.98 -15.96
CA VAL A 110 -0.01 -11.10 -15.29
C VAL A 110 -0.32 -11.08 -13.81
N LEU A 111 -0.65 -12.24 -13.25
CA LEU A 111 -0.90 -12.39 -11.83
C LEU A 111 0.38 -12.79 -11.13
N HIS A 112 0.64 -12.14 -10.00
CA HIS A 112 1.82 -12.39 -9.19
C HIS A 112 1.40 -12.81 -7.80
N SER A 113 1.85 -13.98 -7.36
CA SER A 113 1.57 -14.48 -6.01
C SER A 113 2.55 -13.84 -5.04
N VAL A 114 2.03 -13.21 -4.01
CA VAL A 114 2.87 -12.45 -3.08
C VAL A 114 2.47 -12.73 -1.65
N GLU A 115 3.45 -12.60 -0.76
CA GLU A 115 3.21 -12.51 0.67
C GLU A 115 3.27 -11.05 1.04
N VAL A 116 2.36 -10.63 1.91
CA VAL A 116 2.21 -9.21 2.25
C VAL A 116 2.27 -9.05 3.75
N SER A 117 3.05 -8.08 4.19
CA SER A 117 3.04 -7.64 5.58
C SER A 117 2.68 -6.17 5.59
N ALA A 118 1.63 -5.82 6.30
CA ALA A 118 1.19 -4.44 6.42
C ALA A 118 1.42 -3.97 7.86
N PHE A 119 1.92 -2.76 8.01
CA PHE A 119 2.27 -2.18 9.30
C PHE A 119 1.59 -0.83 9.45
N PRO A 120 0.89 -0.59 10.57
CA PRO A 120 0.29 0.72 10.76
C PRO A 120 1.35 1.75 11.10
N ILE A 121 1.09 2.99 10.70
CA ILE A 121 1.93 4.12 11.07
C ILE A 121 1.23 4.77 12.26
N LEU A 122 1.77 4.52 13.46
CA LEU A 122 1.13 4.93 14.69
C LEU A 122 1.74 6.22 15.21
N THR A 123 0.88 7.08 15.69
CA THR A 123 1.28 8.34 16.32
C THR A 123 0.49 8.50 17.60
N ALA A 124 0.71 9.60 18.31
CA ALA A 124 -0.07 9.90 19.50
C ALA A 124 -1.55 10.03 19.19
N HIS A 125 -1.89 10.26 17.92
CA HIS A 125 -3.28 10.44 17.50
C HIS A 125 -3.86 9.17 16.84
N GLY A 126 -3.20 8.04 17.01
CA GLY A 126 -3.67 6.79 16.44
C GLY A 126 -3.01 6.48 15.11
N SER A 127 -3.67 5.65 14.32
CA SER A 127 -3.13 5.25 13.02
C SER A 127 -3.26 6.39 12.02
N GLN A 128 -2.15 6.73 11.38
CA GLN A 128 -2.13 7.77 10.36
C GLN A 128 -2.04 7.19 8.95
N GLY A 129 -1.99 5.87 8.85
CA GLY A 129 -1.85 5.19 7.58
C GLY A 129 -1.19 3.85 7.80
N ALA A 130 -0.73 3.24 6.72
CA ALA A 130 -0.05 1.94 6.81
C ALA A 130 0.87 1.76 5.62
N ILE A 131 1.90 0.95 5.83
CA ILE A 131 2.82 0.53 4.78
C ILE A 131 2.63 -0.96 4.57
N ALA A 132 2.56 -1.40 3.33
CA ALA A 132 2.58 -2.83 3.01
C ALA A 132 3.82 -3.14 2.22
N VAL A 133 4.49 -4.24 2.58
CA VAL A 133 5.66 -4.73 1.88
C VAL A 133 5.30 -6.08 1.28
N PHE A 134 5.70 -6.31 0.03
CA PHE A 134 5.30 -7.48 -0.73
C PHE A 134 6.53 -8.29 -1.08
N TRP A 135 6.42 -9.63 -0.97
CA TRP A 135 7.47 -10.56 -1.40
C TRP A 135 6.86 -11.60 -2.31
N PRO A 136 7.66 -12.22 -3.19
CA PRO A 136 7.17 -13.40 -3.91
C PRO A 136 6.76 -14.46 -2.91
N ALA A 137 5.69 -15.18 -3.22
CA ALA A 137 5.20 -16.22 -2.30
C ALA A 137 6.24 -17.32 -2.16
N ALA A 138 6.47 -17.73 -0.91
CA ALA A 138 7.50 -18.72 -0.63
C ALA A 138 7.21 -20.08 -1.25
N SER A 139 5.93 -20.41 -1.38
CA SER A 139 5.55 -21.70 -1.95
C SER A 139 6.05 -21.85 -3.37
N GLU A 140 6.08 -20.79 -4.14
CA GLU A 140 6.59 -20.84 -5.50
C GLU A 140 8.08 -21.07 -5.50
N ASN A 141 8.77 -20.43 -4.60
CA ASN A 141 10.21 -20.61 -4.50
C ASN A 141 10.53 -22.01 -4.05
N GLY A 142 9.74 -22.54 -3.13
CA GLY A 142 9.94 -23.89 -2.65
C GLY A 142 9.84 -24.90 -3.74
N THR A 143 8.92 -24.71 -4.66
CA THR A 143 8.77 -25.66 -5.74
C THR A 143 9.86 -25.48 -6.79
N GLY A 144 10.29 -24.27 -6.96
CA GLY A 144 11.34 -23.98 -7.91
C GLY A 144 12.70 -24.40 -7.45
N SER A 145 12.85 -24.60 -6.19
CA SER A 145 14.16 -24.92 -5.64
C SER A 145 14.30 -26.39 -5.36
#